data_1169d66eefe0f2eea28f336e0ccc7d29
#
_entry.id   1169d66eefe0f2eea28f336e0ccc7d29
#
_cell.length_a   1.000
_cell.length_b   1.000
_cell.length_c   1.000
_cell.angle_alpha   90.00
_cell.angle_beta   90.00
_cell.angle_gamma   90.00
#
_symmetry.space_group_name_H-M   'P 1'
#
loop_
_entity.id
_entity.type
_entity.pdbx_description
1 polymer ?
#
loop_
_entity_poly.entity_id
_entity_poly.type
_entity_poly.pdbx_seq_one_letter_code
_entity_poly.pdbx_strand_id
1 'polypeptide(L)'
;MMEFLYNHSKNVYSQHGEDGINKFLFEYLNITEGCMLEIGAWDGFYLSNTANLWSNSKHYKSILIEPFINHKGPPKPRLDKEKLELEYENVHCFVEAASPNNTLESIINRSNRNELNKFEVTNDNFVLASIDIDGDDLVVTRSLGRYKPIILIIEPNGGIYDRKYHNQPGSTVNELVEFGEEIGYELIGMSGELHRESGNLYFIRNDFKSKFDICKNHWTERGLLLEDGVPIERKLEKISNERKFVELRERRENVNKRLEKLERGGPLEERISIIENVLRKIDFISFDYHAEMEK
;
A
#
# COMPACT_ATOMS: atom_id res chain seq x y z
N MET A 1 -7.71 -10.37 15.12
CA MET A 1 -8.46 -9.44 14.25
C MET A 1 -7.69 -8.94 13.02
N MET A 2 -6.35 -8.76 13.04
CA MET A 2 -5.58 -8.57 11.78
C MET A 2 -5.63 -9.80 10.86
N GLU A 3 -5.63 -11.05 11.39
CA GLU A 3 -5.98 -12.25 10.62
C GLU A 3 -7.32 -12.12 9.93
N PHE A 4 -8.21 -11.37 10.55
CA PHE A 4 -9.53 -11.09 10.05
C PHE A 4 -9.49 -10.40 8.67
N LEU A 5 -8.73 -9.32 8.46
CA LEU A 5 -8.60 -8.71 7.14
C LEU A 5 -7.75 -9.58 6.19
N TYR A 6 -6.65 -10.11 6.68
CA TYR A 6 -5.75 -10.94 5.88
C TYR A 6 -6.43 -12.19 5.32
N ASN A 7 -7.32 -12.81 6.09
CA ASN A 7 -8.07 -14.00 5.66
C ASN A 7 -9.02 -13.70 4.47
N HIS A 8 -9.29 -12.43 4.19
CA HIS A 8 -10.12 -11.98 3.06
C HIS A 8 -9.30 -11.41 1.90
N SER A 9 -7.96 -11.45 1.99
CA SER A 9 -7.07 -10.95 0.94
C SER A 9 -7.29 -11.68 -0.38
N LYS A 10 -7.55 -10.92 -1.44
CA LYS A 10 -7.68 -11.40 -2.81
C LYS A 10 -7.38 -10.27 -3.78
N ASN A 11 -6.58 -10.52 -4.78
CA ASN A 11 -6.30 -9.57 -5.86
C ASN A 11 -7.16 -9.87 -7.10
N VAL A 12 -7.76 -8.84 -7.64
CA VAL A 12 -8.38 -8.78 -8.96
C VAL A 12 -7.67 -7.69 -9.77
N TYR A 13 -7.61 -6.49 -9.22
CA TYR A 13 -6.89 -5.32 -9.74
C TYR A 13 -5.79 -4.86 -8.78
N SER A 14 -6.00 -5.01 -7.48
CA SER A 14 -5.08 -4.59 -6.42
C SER A 14 -3.83 -5.45 -6.29
N GLN A 15 -2.86 -5.02 -5.46
CA GLN A 15 -1.55 -5.65 -5.34
C GLN A 15 -1.42 -6.54 -4.11
N HIS A 16 -2.00 -6.13 -2.97
CA HIS A 16 -1.75 -6.73 -1.65
C HIS A 16 -3.02 -7.33 -1.00
N GLY A 17 -4.03 -7.66 -1.80
CA GLY A 17 -5.26 -8.30 -1.32
C GLY A 17 -6.41 -7.34 -1.05
N GLU A 18 -6.27 -6.07 -1.40
CA GLU A 18 -7.23 -5.00 -1.10
C GLU A 18 -8.61 -5.27 -1.69
N ASP A 19 -8.69 -5.85 -2.88
CA ASP A 19 -9.99 -6.17 -3.52
C ASP A 19 -10.85 -7.08 -2.65
N GLY A 20 -10.26 -8.14 -2.11
CA GLY A 20 -10.96 -9.06 -1.22
C GLY A 20 -11.30 -8.45 0.13
N ILE A 21 -10.37 -7.67 0.71
CA ILE A 21 -10.55 -6.96 1.98
C ILE A 21 -11.69 -5.93 1.85
N ASN A 22 -11.68 -5.12 0.79
CA ASN A 22 -12.70 -4.11 0.54
C ASN A 22 -14.08 -4.73 0.36
N LYS A 23 -14.18 -5.79 -0.44
CA LYS A 23 -15.43 -6.53 -0.61
C LYS A 23 -15.96 -7.03 0.74
N PHE A 24 -15.10 -7.65 1.55
CA PHE A 24 -15.46 -8.14 2.87
C PHE A 24 -15.92 -6.99 3.80
N LEU A 25 -15.19 -5.86 3.85
CA LEU A 25 -15.54 -4.73 4.69
C LEU A 25 -16.89 -4.12 4.28
N PHE A 26 -17.16 -4.00 2.98
CA PHE A 26 -18.43 -3.49 2.48
C PHE A 26 -19.61 -4.41 2.89
N GLU A 27 -19.46 -5.72 2.74
CA GLU A 27 -20.44 -6.71 3.20
C GLU A 27 -20.62 -6.65 4.73
N TYR A 28 -19.53 -6.60 5.49
CA TYR A 28 -19.55 -6.56 6.95
C TYR A 28 -20.20 -5.30 7.52
N LEU A 29 -19.98 -4.15 6.88
CA LEU A 29 -20.55 -2.87 7.25
C LEU A 29 -21.96 -2.63 6.67
N ASN A 30 -22.45 -3.54 5.82
CA ASN A 30 -23.68 -3.39 5.03
C ASN A 30 -23.64 -2.15 4.13
N ILE A 31 -22.51 -1.86 3.51
CA ILE A 31 -22.34 -0.79 2.52
C ILE A 31 -22.75 -1.36 1.16
N THR A 32 -23.90 -0.93 0.64
CA THR A 32 -24.44 -1.40 -0.65
C THR A 32 -24.30 -0.40 -1.77
N GLU A 33 -24.01 0.85 -1.45
CA GLU A 33 -23.79 1.96 -2.37
C GLU A 33 -22.94 3.04 -1.72
N GLY A 34 -22.37 3.95 -2.52
CA GLY A 34 -21.64 5.10 -2.01
C GLY A 34 -20.60 5.64 -2.97
N CYS A 35 -19.94 6.69 -2.51
CA CYS A 35 -18.86 7.36 -3.24
C CYS A 35 -17.50 6.93 -2.71
N MET A 36 -16.57 6.78 -3.61
CA MET A 36 -15.16 6.42 -3.32
C MET A 36 -14.22 7.44 -3.93
N LEU A 37 -13.01 7.48 -3.43
CA LEU A 37 -11.90 8.28 -3.93
C LEU A 37 -10.66 7.40 -4.03
N GLU A 38 -9.94 7.48 -5.14
CA GLU A 38 -8.64 6.85 -5.29
C GLU A 38 -7.63 7.85 -5.86
N ILE A 39 -6.48 7.95 -5.19
CA ILE A 39 -5.36 8.79 -5.57
C ILE A 39 -4.17 7.89 -5.83
N GLY A 40 -3.45 8.17 -6.93
CA GLY A 40 -2.53 7.22 -7.50
C GLY A 40 -3.26 6.19 -8.35
N ALA A 41 -4.37 6.60 -8.99
CA ALA A 41 -5.26 5.70 -9.71
C ALA A 41 -4.67 5.10 -10.99
N TRP A 42 -3.44 5.48 -11.39
CA TRP A 42 -2.73 5.01 -12.57
C TRP A 42 -3.59 5.12 -13.84
N ASP A 43 -3.99 3.98 -14.42
CA ASP A 43 -4.90 3.91 -15.57
C ASP A 43 -6.36 3.65 -15.18
N GLY A 44 -6.64 3.63 -13.87
CA GLY A 44 -7.92 3.32 -13.26
C GLY A 44 -8.09 1.86 -12.85
N PHE A 45 -7.26 0.95 -13.37
CA PHE A 45 -7.36 -0.49 -13.11
C PHE A 45 -6.09 -1.11 -12.53
N TYR A 46 -4.92 -0.72 -13.05
CA TYR A 46 -3.65 -1.31 -12.66
C TYR A 46 -3.31 -0.95 -11.22
N LEU A 47 -3.17 -1.96 -10.36
CA LEU A 47 -2.93 -1.87 -8.93
C LEU A 47 -4.00 -1.07 -8.15
N SER A 48 -5.19 -0.88 -8.75
CA SER A 48 -6.27 -0.10 -8.15
C SER A 48 -6.90 -0.81 -6.96
N ASN A 49 -7.08 -0.06 -5.88
CA ASN A 49 -7.76 -0.51 -4.66
C ASN A 49 -9.29 -0.37 -4.74
N THR A 50 -9.83 0.31 -5.75
CA THR A 50 -11.27 0.58 -5.87
C THR A 50 -11.92 0.00 -7.12
N ALA A 51 -11.13 -0.34 -8.16
CA ALA A 51 -11.64 -0.76 -9.47
C ALA A 51 -12.57 -1.95 -9.40
N ASN A 52 -12.29 -2.93 -8.55
CA ASN A 52 -13.14 -4.11 -8.40
C ASN A 52 -14.56 -3.79 -7.87
N LEU A 53 -14.75 -2.65 -7.21
CA LEU A 53 -16.05 -2.21 -6.72
C LEU A 53 -16.81 -1.43 -7.80
N TRP A 54 -16.25 -0.33 -8.30
CA TRP A 54 -16.97 0.55 -9.22
C TRP A 54 -17.15 -0.03 -10.64
N SER A 55 -16.22 -0.91 -11.10
CA SER A 55 -16.35 -1.54 -12.41
C SER A 55 -17.41 -2.65 -12.45
N ASN A 56 -17.70 -3.27 -11.31
CA ASN A 56 -18.69 -4.34 -11.21
C ASN A 56 -20.07 -3.87 -10.75
N SER A 57 -20.21 -2.62 -10.27
CA SER A 57 -21.47 -2.11 -9.78
C SER A 57 -21.59 -0.59 -9.93
N LYS A 58 -22.65 -0.13 -10.56
CA LYS A 58 -22.99 1.30 -10.70
C LYS A 58 -23.43 1.95 -9.38
N HIS A 59 -23.70 1.17 -8.35
CA HIS A 59 -24.03 1.69 -7.02
C HIS A 59 -22.81 2.30 -6.34
N TYR A 60 -21.59 1.86 -6.71
CA TYR A 60 -20.33 2.43 -6.25
C TYR A 60 -19.80 3.43 -7.26
N LYS A 61 -19.67 4.67 -6.83
CA LYS A 61 -19.22 5.81 -7.65
C LYS A 61 -17.80 6.15 -7.23
N SER A 62 -16.91 6.47 -8.16
CA SER A 62 -15.51 6.73 -7.84
C SER A 62 -14.98 8.00 -8.47
N ILE A 63 -14.24 8.77 -7.67
CA ILE A 63 -13.37 9.84 -8.15
C ILE A 63 -11.97 9.25 -8.26
N LEU A 64 -11.39 9.26 -9.47
CA LEU A 64 -10.04 8.78 -9.75
C LEU A 64 -9.11 9.97 -10.00
N ILE A 65 -7.98 10.01 -9.30
CA ILE A 65 -7.00 11.09 -9.40
C ILE A 65 -5.65 10.50 -9.73
N GLU A 66 -5.06 10.96 -10.86
CA GLU A 66 -3.72 10.57 -11.29
C GLU A 66 -3.04 11.73 -12.00
N PRO A 67 -1.83 12.14 -11.61
CA PRO A 67 -1.13 13.24 -12.28
C PRO A 67 -0.59 12.85 -13.65
N PHE A 68 -0.26 13.85 -14.47
CA PHE A 68 0.56 13.66 -15.66
C PHE A 68 1.96 13.20 -15.27
N ILE A 69 2.46 12.16 -15.96
CA ILE A 69 3.84 11.72 -15.76
C ILE A 69 4.76 12.41 -16.75
N ASN A 70 5.79 13.05 -16.22
CA ASN A 70 6.94 13.52 -16.98
C ASN A 70 7.95 12.39 -17.18
N HIS A 71 7.69 11.48 -18.13
CA HIS A 71 8.78 10.69 -18.68
C HIS A 71 9.60 11.55 -19.67
N LYS A 72 10.83 11.10 -20.03
CA LYS A 72 11.67 11.73 -21.05
C LYS A 72 10.93 11.81 -22.39
N GLY A 73 10.00 12.76 -22.53
CA GLY A 73 9.09 12.94 -23.65
C GLY A 73 7.93 13.86 -23.27
N PRO A 74 7.00 14.14 -24.19
CA PRO A 74 5.81 14.91 -23.85
C PRO A 74 5.03 14.17 -22.76
N PRO A 75 4.50 14.89 -21.74
CA PRO A 75 3.72 14.31 -20.67
C PRO A 75 2.50 13.55 -21.25
N LYS A 76 2.30 12.32 -20.83
CA LYS A 76 1.13 11.53 -21.21
C LYS A 76 0.32 11.22 -19.95
N PRO A 77 -1.01 11.39 -19.98
CA PRO A 77 -1.86 10.90 -18.89
C PRO A 77 -1.77 9.37 -18.86
N ARG A 78 -1.62 8.77 -17.67
CA ARG A 78 -1.87 7.35 -17.47
C ARG A 78 -3.36 7.10 -17.49
N LEU A 79 -4.10 7.98 -16.80
CA LEU A 79 -5.55 7.94 -16.70
C LEU A 79 -6.18 8.50 -17.99
N ASP A 80 -6.80 7.63 -18.78
CA ASP A 80 -7.58 8.02 -19.96
C ASP A 80 -9.00 8.45 -19.51
N LYS A 81 -9.07 9.72 -19.11
CA LYS A 81 -10.30 10.32 -18.59
C LYS A 81 -11.48 10.16 -19.54
N GLU A 82 -11.30 10.50 -20.82
CA GLU A 82 -12.37 10.50 -21.82
C GLU A 82 -12.95 9.10 -22.00
N LYS A 83 -12.06 8.11 -22.09
CA LYS A 83 -12.47 6.71 -22.23
C LYS A 83 -13.20 6.22 -20.97
N LEU A 84 -12.62 6.43 -19.78
CA LEU A 84 -13.20 5.93 -18.53
C LEU A 84 -14.55 6.55 -18.24
N GLU A 85 -14.70 7.87 -18.37
CA GLU A 85 -15.96 8.56 -18.13
C GLU A 85 -17.04 8.25 -19.17
N LEU A 86 -16.63 7.81 -20.38
CA LEU A 86 -17.54 7.33 -21.43
C LEU A 86 -18.03 5.90 -21.14
N GLU A 87 -17.12 5.02 -20.73
CA GLU A 87 -17.44 3.60 -20.47
C GLU A 87 -18.14 3.40 -19.13
N TYR A 88 -17.81 4.21 -18.12
CA TYR A 88 -18.29 4.09 -16.74
C TYR A 88 -18.96 5.39 -16.28
N GLU A 89 -20.30 5.43 -16.31
CA GLU A 89 -21.08 6.59 -15.88
C GLU A 89 -20.96 6.92 -14.39
N ASN A 90 -20.42 6.01 -13.59
CA ASN A 90 -20.18 6.12 -12.16
C ASN A 90 -18.74 6.50 -11.81
N VAL A 91 -17.93 6.88 -12.80
CA VAL A 91 -16.54 7.31 -12.61
C VAL A 91 -16.37 8.76 -13.03
N HIS A 92 -15.58 9.51 -12.26
CA HIS A 92 -15.14 10.86 -12.56
C HIS A 92 -13.63 10.98 -12.38
N CYS A 93 -12.92 11.39 -13.42
CA CYS A 93 -11.48 11.39 -13.49
C CYS A 93 -10.88 12.79 -13.40
N PHE A 94 -9.82 12.94 -12.60
CA PHE A 94 -9.00 14.14 -12.51
C PHE A 94 -7.55 13.82 -12.88
N VAL A 95 -7.08 14.37 -14.01
CA VAL A 95 -5.69 14.20 -14.47
C VAL A 95 -4.86 15.34 -13.89
N GLU A 96 -4.61 15.29 -12.58
CA GLU A 96 -3.87 16.32 -11.84
C GLU A 96 -3.29 15.73 -10.55
N ALA A 97 -2.28 16.41 -9.98
CA ALA A 97 -1.73 16.03 -8.68
C ALA A 97 -2.52 16.66 -7.54
N ALA A 98 -2.83 15.86 -6.53
CA ALA A 98 -3.24 16.39 -5.23
C ALA A 98 -1.99 16.98 -4.52
N SER A 99 -2.16 18.14 -3.89
CA SER A 99 -1.07 18.86 -3.22
C SER A 99 -1.63 19.86 -2.21
N PRO A 100 -0.80 20.52 -1.37
CA PRO A 100 -1.27 21.59 -0.49
C PRO A 100 -1.96 22.76 -1.21
N ASN A 101 -1.63 23.00 -2.49
CA ASN A 101 -2.25 24.06 -3.31
C ASN A 101 -3.46 23.54 -4.13
N ASN A 102 -3.60 22.23 -4.26
CA ASN A 102 -4.70 21.56 -4.96
C ASN A 102 -5.22 20.43 -4.05
N THR A 103 -5.93 20.81 -3.01
CA THR A 103 -6.35 19.91 -1.93
C THR A 103 -7.42 18.93 -2.40
N LEU A 104 -7.49 17.76 -1.76
CA LEU A 104 -8.55 16.77 -2.01
C LEU A 104 -9.94 17.36 -1.76
N GLU A 105 -10.08 18.16 -0.72
CA GLU A 105 -11.34 18.90 -0.49
C GLU A 105 -11.73 19.77 -1.69
N SER A 106 -10.76 20.48 -2.28
CA SER A 106 -10.99 21.30 -3.48
C SER A 106 -11.40 20.45 -4.68
N ILE A 107 -10.74 19.30 -4.90
CA ILE A 107 -11.04 18.38 -6.00
C ILE A 107 -12.45 17.81 -5.83
N ILE A 108 -12.79 17.32 -4.64
CA ILE A 108 -14.14 16.80 -4.34
C ILE A 108 -15.19 17.90 -4.54
N ASN A 109 -14.94 19.12 -4.07
CA ASN A 109 -15.84 20.25 -4.27
C ASN A 109 -16.04 20.60 -5.76
N ARG A 110 -14.99 20.48 -6.59
CA ARG A 110 -15.10 20.66 -8.06
C ARG A 110 -15.87 19.53 -8.69
N SER A 111 -15.65 18.29 -8.24
CA SER A 111 -16.45 17.15 -8.65
C SER A 111 -17.93 17.39 -8.37
N ASN A 112 -18.28 17.78 -7.15
CA ASN A 112 -19.66 18.02 -6.73
C ASN A 112 -20.35 19.16 -7.50
N ARG A 113 -19.60 20.15 -8.00
CA ARG A 113 -20.13 21.28 -8.79
C ARG A 113 -20.21 21.02 -10.28
N ASN A 114 -19.68 19.93 -10.76
CA ASN A 114 -19.69 19.63 -12.17
C ASN A 114 -21.13 19.26 -12.61
N GLU A 115 -21.73 20.05 -13.46
CA GLU A 115 -23.10 19.83 -13.98
C GLU A 115 -23.23 18.49 -14.74
N LEU A 116 -22.11 17.96 -15.25
CA LEU A 116 -22.06 16.65 -15.87
C LEU A 116 -21.90 15.53 -14.84
N ASN A 117 -21.68 15.88 -13.58
CA ASN A 117 -21.45 14.90 -12.53
C ASN A 117 -22.78 14.29 -12.10
N LYS A 118 -22.87 12.99 -12.18
CA LYS A 118 -24.08 12.23 -11.87
C LYS A 118 -24.17 11.87 -10.38
N PHE A 119 -23.21 12.31 -9.55
CA PHE A 119 -23.17 12.01 -8.13
C PHE A 119 -22.51 13.13 -7.32
N GLU A 120 -22.93 13.28 -6.08
CA GLU A 120 -22.35 14.19 -5.10
C GLU A 120 -21.73 13.42 -3.95
N VAL A 121 -20.51 13.78 -3.57
CA VAL A 121 -19.82 13.23 -2.39
C VAL A 121 -20.20 14.05 -1.15
N THR A 122 -20.75 13.38 -0.16
CA THR A 122 -21.06 13.91 1.18
C THR A 122 -20.49 12.98 2.24
N ASN A 123 -20.41 13.42 3.51
CA ASN A 123 -19.94 12.53 4.57
C ASN A 123 -20.85 11.32 4.84
N ASP A 124 -22.11 11.38 4.40
CA ASP A 124 -23.08 10.29 4.59
C ASP A 124 -22.88 9.16 3.56
N ASN A 125 -22.42 9.52 2.35
CA ASN A 125 -22.21 8.58 1.26
C ASN A 125 -20.75 8.33 0.89
N PHE A 126 -19.79 8.98 1.56
CA PHE A 126 -18.37 8.77 1.31
C PHE A 126 -17.87 7.51 2.03
N VAL A 127 -17.82 6.40 1.32
CA VAL A 127 -17.62 5.08 1.92
C VAL A 127 -16.16 4.66 1.97
N LEU A 128 -15.32 5.10 1.01
CA LEU A 128 -13.92 4.71 0.95
C LEU A 128 -13.05 5.78 0.31
N ALA A 129 -11.88 6.04 0.89
CA ALA A 129 -10.78 6.74 0.22
C ALA A 129 -9.52 5.89 0.27
N SER A 130 -8.86 5.73 -0.88
CA SER A 130 -7.55 5.09 -1.02
C SER A 130 -6.53 6.14 -1.45
N ILE A 131 -5.43 6.25 -0.69
CA ILE A 131 -4.37 7.23 -0.89
C ILE A 131 -3.06 6.49 -0.95
N ASP A 132 -2.50 6.43 -2.17
CA ASP A 132 -1.31 5.66 -2.52
C ASP A 132 -0.58 6.44 -3.64
N ILE A 133 0.40 7.26 -3.25
CA ILE A 133 1.10 8.18 -4.16
C ILE A 133 2.62 8.13 -4.03
N ASP A 134 3.15 7.07 -3.42
CA ASP A 134 4.59 6.85 -3.27
C ASP A 134 5.33 8.01 -2.53
N GLY A 135 4.77 8.58 -1.46
CA GLY A 135 5.51 9.58 -0.69
C GLY A 135 4.72 10.49 0.23
N ASP A 136 4.05 11.49 -0.29
CA ASP A 136 3.36 12.53 0.50
C ASP A 136 1.94 12.12 0.97
N ASP A 137 1.68 10.84 1.16
CA ASP A 137 0.36 10.26 1.46
C ASP A 137 -0.31 10.89 2.67
N LEU A 138 0.44 11.07 3.77
CA LEU A 138 -0.05 11.76 4.97
C LEU A 138 -0.45 13.21 4.69
N VAL A 139 0.39 13.95 3.95
CA VAL A 139 0.14 15.36 3.62
C VAL A 139 -1.09 15.49 2.76
N VAL A 140 -1.22 14.62 1.77
CA VAL A 140 -2.37 14.56 0.87
C VAL A 140 -3.62 14.13 1.63
N THR A 141 -3.53 13.14 2.52
CA THR A 141 -4.66 12.71 3.35
C THR A 141 -5.19 13.85 4.23
N ARG A 142 -4.32 14.66 4.84
CA ARG A 142 -4.73 15.85 5.61
C ARG A 142 -5.56 16.83 4.77
N SER A 143 -5.37 16.85 3.46
CA SER A 143 -6.08 17.73 2.54
C SER A 143 -7.52 17.31 2.20
N LEU A 144 -8.00 16.16 2.72
CA LEU A 144 -9.43 15.79 2.69
C LEU A 144 -10.31 16.82 3.39
N GLY A 145 -9.76 17.60 4.34
CA GLY A 145 -10.45 18.65 5.04
C GLY A 145 -11.69 18.16 5.78
N ARG A 146 -12.87 18.66 5.39
CA ARG A 146 -14.15 18.27 6.00
C ARG A 146 -14.68 16.90 5.58
N TYR A 147 -14.15 16.32 4.50
CA TYR A 147 -14.62 15.03 3.98
C TYR A 147 -14.03 13.87 4.79
N LYS A 148 -14.91 12.99 5.27
CA LYS A 148 -14.52 11.87 6.13
C LYS A 148 -15.11 10.56 5.59
N PRO A 149 -14.36 9.77 4.79
CA PRO A 149 -14.81 8.45 4.34
C PRO A 149 -15.08 7.52 5.53
N ILE A 150 -15.92 6.52 5.35
CA ILE A 150 -16.12 5.47 6.37
C ILE A 150 -14.83 4.65 6.52
N ILE A 151 -14.23 4.25 5.40
CA ILE A 151 -12.97 3.50 5.33
C ILE A 151 -11.91 4.39 4.70
N LEU A 152 -10.75 4.50 5.34
CA LEU A 152 -9.60 5.23 4.83
C LEU A 152 -8.43 4.26 4.68
N ILE A 153 -7.89 4.17 3.47
CA ILE A 153 -6.74 3.35 3.12
C ILE A 153 -5.58 4.29 2.84
N ILE A 154 -4.41 4.06 3.48
CA ILE A 154 -3.22 4.88 3.29
C ILE A 154 -1.99 3.99 3.19
N GLU A 155 -1.13 4.25 2.21
CA GLU A 155 0.16 3.58 2.10
C GLU A 155 1.19 4.19 3.06
N PRO A 156 1.87 3.36 3.89
CA PRO A 156 2.97 3.81 4.75
C PRO A 156 4.29 3.83 3.96
N ASN A 157 4.52 4.82 3.14
CA ASN A 157 5.71 4.94 2.28
C ASN A 157 7.04 5.15 3.03
N GLY A 158 7.01 5.42 4.33
CA GLY A 158 8.20 5.48 5.18
C GLY A 158 8.67 4.11 5.66
N GLY A 159 8.05 3.03 5.19
CA GLY A 159 8.23 1.73 5.80
C GLY A 159 7.63 1.68 7.21
N ILE A 160 7.75 0.52 7.88
CA ILE A 160 7.25 0.40 9.25
C ILE A 160 8.13 1.19 10.23
N TYR A 161 9.40 1.43 9.89
CA TYR A 161 10.46 1.83 10.83
C TYR A 161 11.25 3.07 10.45
N ASP A 162 11.39 3.41 9.19
CA ASP A 162 12.21 4.52 8.75
C ASP A 162 11.47 5.34 7.69
N ARG A 163 11.57 6.68 7.80
CA ARG A 163 11.07 7.63 6.80
C ARG A 163 11.76 7.51 5.43
N LYS A 164 12.79 6.67 5.32
CA LYS A 164 13.61 6.53 4.11
C LYS A 164 13.38 5.19 3.40
N TYR A 165 12.17 4.94 2.94
CA TYR A 165 11.97 3.88 1.98
C TYR A 165 12.28 4.42 0.57
N HIS A 166 13.18 3.76 -0.16
CA HIS A 166 13.65 4.16 -1.50
C HIS A 166 14.14 5.62 -1.66
N ASN A 167 14.77 6.21 -0.62
CA ASN A 167 15.21 7.62 -0.63
C ASN A 167 14.08 8.65 -0.84
N GLN A 168 12.83 8.28 -0.63
CA GLN A 168 11.67 9.18 -0.69
C GLN A 168 11.19 9.52 0.72
N PRO A 169 10.75 10.77 0.96
CA PRO A 169 10.09 11.11 2.21
C PRO A 169 8.73 10.39 2.25
N GLY A 170 8.51 9.56 3.25
CA GLY A 170 7.25 8.89 3.49
C GLY A 170 6.83 8.99 4.95
N SER A 171 5.64 8.53 5.27
CA SER A 171 5.12 8.49 6.63
C SER A 171 5.25 7.10 7.20
N THR A 172 5.72 7.00 8.45
CA THR A 172 5.78 5.73 9.17
C THR A 172 4.38 5.27 9.57
N VAL A 173 4.24 3.98 9.85
CA VAL A 173 2.98 3.42 10.39
C VAL A 173 2.53 4.18 11.64
N ASN A 174 3.46 4.49 12.57
CA ASN A 174 3.13 5.21 13.80
C ASN A 174 2.60 6.61 13.53
N GLU A 175 3.23 7.37 12.62
CA GLU A 175 2.74 8.71 12.24
C GLU A 175 1.34 8.66 11.63
N LEU A 176 1.04 7.63 10.83
CA LEU A 176 -0.28 7.44 10.25
C LEU A 176 -1.32 7.01 11.29
N VAL A 177 -0.94 6.19 12.28
CA VAL A 177 -1.83 5.80 13.39
C VAL A 177 -2.17 7.02 14.26
N GLU A 178 -1.16 7.79 14.68
CA GLU A 178 -1.36 9.02 15.45
C GLU A 178 -2.24 10.01 14.69
N PHE A 179 -1.99 10.17 13.40
CA PHE A 179 -2.83 11.01 12.54
C PHE A 179 -4.27 10.49 12.45
N GLY A 180 -4.46 9.18 12.26
CA GLY A 180 -5.78 8.56 12.23
C GLY A 180 -6.56 8.87 13.51
N GLU A 181 -5.95 8.68 14.68
CA GLU A 181 -6.55 9.00 15.98
C GLU A 181 -6.91 10.49 16.10
N GLU A 182 -6.02 11.39 15.65
CA GLU A 182 -6.23 12.85 15.65
C GLU A 182 -7.49 13.23 14.86
N ILE A 183 -7.72 12.63 13.70
CA ILE A 183 -8.84 12.97 12.82
C ILE A 183 -10.11 12.14 13.06
N GLY A 184 -10.09 11.25 14.05
CA GLY A 184 -11.26 10.47 14.49
C GLY A 184 -11.43 9.15 13.75
N TYR A 185 -10.33 8.46 13.50
CA TYR A 185 -10.28 7.11 12.95
C TYR A 185 -9.57 6.14 13.88
N GLU A 186 -9.85 4.88 13.70
CA GLU A 186 -9.16 3.76 14.37
C GLU A 186 -8.55 2.84 13.31
N LEU A 187 -7.28 2.44 13.49
CA LEU A 187 -6.63 1.45 12.64
C LEU A 187 -7.27 0.07 12.87
N ILE A 188 -7.79 -0.58 11.82
CA ILE A 188 -8.41 -1.91 11.90
C ILE A 188 -7.57 -3.02 11.28
N GLY A 189 -6.55 -2.70 10.52
CA GLY A 189 -5.64 -3.66 9.91
C GLY A 189 -4.80 -3.08 8.81
N MET A 190 -4.15 -3.97 8.08
CA MET A 190 -3.41 -3.64 6.87
C MET A 190 -3.58 -4.74 5.83
N SER A 191 -3.41 -4.40 4.56
CA SER A 191 -3.21 -5.36 3.49
C SER A 191 -1.73 -5.78 3.40
N GLY A 192 -1.46 -6.84 2.64
CA GLY A 192 -0.10 -7.32 2.45
C GLY A 192 0.51 -7.99 3.69
N GLU A 193 1.82 -8.14 3.64
CA GLU A 193 2.59 -8.79 4.70
C GLU A 193 3.49 -7.78 5.40
N LEU A 194 3.28 -7.59 6.69
CA LEU A 194 4.03 -6.66 7.53
C LEU A 194 5.56 -6.79 7.40
N HIS A 195 6.04 -8.04 7.24
CA HIS A 195 7.48 -8.31 7.14
C HIS A 195 8.07 -8.01 5.75
N ARG A 196 7.25 -7.69 4.76
CA ARG A 196 7.71 -7.29 3.41
C ARG A 196 7.68 -5.78 3.20
N GLU A 197 7.32 -5.04 4.25
CA GLU A 197 7.23 -3.58 4.22
C GLU A 197 6.35 -3.07 3.05
N SER A 198 5.32 -3.84 2.71
CA SER A 198 4.41 -3.53 1.60
C SER A 198 2.97 -3.78 2.00
N GLY A 199 2.11 -2.87 1.61
CA GLY A 199 0.68 -2.93 1.85
C GLY A 199 0.13 -1.65 2.46
N ASN A 200 -1.17 -1.58 2.51
CA ASN A 200 -1.92 -0.39 2.90
C ASN A 200 -2.51 -0.53 4.30
N LEU A 201 -2.49 0.55 5.08
CA LEU A 201 -3.17 0.63 6.38
C LEU A 201 -4.66 0.92 6.17
N TYR A 202 -5.49 0.21 6.91
CA TYR A 202 -6.94 0.33 6.90
C TYR A 202 -7.44 0.99 8.18
N PHE A 203 -8.03 2.17 8.04
CA PHE A 203 -8.64 2.90 9.13
C PHE A 203 -10.16 2.92 8.99
N ILE A 204 -10.86 2.83 10.12
CA ILE A 204 -12.31 2.97 10.19
C ILE A 204 -12.69 4.23 10.96
N ARG A 205 -13.66 4.98 10.47
CA ARG A 205 -14.19 6.17 11.15
C ARG A 205 -14.80 5.79 12.50
N ASN A 206 -14.57 6.59 13.54
CA ASN A 206 -14.87 6.25 14.92
C ASN A 206 -16.34 5.94 15.22
N ASP A 207 -17.30 6.47 14.44
CA ASP A 207 -18.71 6.11 14.56
C ASP A 207 -19.04 4.67 14.15
N PHE A 208 -18.13 4.01 13.39
CA PHE A 208 -18.22 2.62 13.00
C PHE A 208 -17.35 1.68 13.83
N LYS A 209 -16.45 2.20 14.67
CA LYS A 209 -15.48 1.36 15.38
C LYS A 209 -16.09 0.32 16.32
N SER A 210 -17.29 0.57 16.85
CA SER A 210 -17.98 -0.39 17.73
C SER A 210 -18.39 -1.68 17.02
N LYS A 211 -18.41 -1.69 15.68
CA LYS A 211 -18.61 -2.91 14.89
C LYS A 211 -17.37 -3.80 14.87
N PHE A 212 -16.21 -3.23 15.17
CA PHE A 212 -14.95 -3.95 15.25
C PHE A 212 -14.59 -4.14 16.72
N ASP A 213 -14.37 -5.38 17.12
CA ASP A 213 -13.83 -5.67 18.46
C ASP A 213 -12.33 -5.35 18.46
N ILE A 214 -12.02 -4.04 18.53
CA ILE A 214 -10.66 -3.53 18.45
C ILE A 214 -10.05 -3.62 19.84
N CYS A 215 -9.39 -4.73 20.11
CA CYS A 215 -8.57 -4.86 21.30
C CYS A 215 -7.19 -4.24 21.02
N LYS A 216 -6.85 -3.16 21.74
CA LYS A 216 -5.50 -2.52 21.62
C LYS A 216 -4.38 -3.53 21.89
N ASN A 217 -4.63 -4.55 22.72
CA ASN A 217 -3.67 -5.61 22.97
C ASN A 217 -3.38 -6.48 21.74
N HIS A 218 -4.32 -6.59 20.79
CA HIS A 218 -4.04 -7.30 19.53
C HIS A 218 -3.04 -6.58 18.64
N TRP A 219 -2.94 -5.26 18.76
CA TRP A 219 -1.92 -4.49 18.05
C TRP A 219 -0.53 -4.71 18.63
N THR A 220 -0.43 -4.79 19.97
CA THR A 220 0.81 -5.10 20.68
C THR A 220 1.27 -6.54 20.44
N GLU A 221 0.38 -7.51 20.45
CA GLU A 221 0.71 -8.91 20.17
C GLU A 221 1.26 -9.12 18.77
N ARG A 222 0.83 -8.30 17.79
CA ARG A 222 1.29 -8.37 16.40
C ARG A 222 2.35 -7.38 16.04
N GLY A 223 2.75 -6.60 16.97
CA GLY A 223 3.91 -5.83 16.78
C GLY A 223 3.74 -4.48 16.08
N LEU A 224 2.57 -3.90 15.99
CA LEU A 224 2.38 -2.56 15.43
C LEU A 224 2.45 -1.44 16.46
N LEU A 225 2.36 -1.75 17.76
CA LEU A 225 2.47 -0.80 18.85
C LEU A 225 3.51 -1.25 19.89
N LEU A 226 3.86 -0.38 20.81
CA LEU A 226 4.81 -0.63 21.88
C LEU A 226 4.37 -1.80 22.76
N GLU A 227 5.17 -2.84 22.86
CA GLU A 227 5.11 -3.84 23.90
C GLU A 227 6.22 -3.51 24.92
N ASP A 228 5.88 -3.36 26.18
CA ASP A 228 6.82 -3.12 27.28
C ASP A 228 7.69 -1.85 27.14
N GLY A 229 7.18 -0.80 26.47
CA GLY A 229 7.92 0.46 26.29
C GLY A 229 9.10 0.36 25.30
N VAL A 230 9.27 -0.76 24.61
CA VAL A 230 10.27 -0.92 23.57
C VAL A 230 9.60 -0.65 22.21
N PRO A 231 10.10 0.32 21.43
CA PRO A 231 9.61 0.52 20.07
C PRO A 231 9.68 -0.80 19.32
N ILE A 232 8.56 -1.17 18.73
CA ILE A 232 8.45 -2.37 17.90
C ILE A 232 9.48 -2.41 16.79
N GLU A 233 9.85 -1.23 16.28
CA GLU A 233 10.95 -0.98 15.39
C GLU A 233 12.19 -1.81 15.75
N ARG A 234 12.61 -1.78 17.00
CA ARG A 234 13.77 -2.55 17.46
C ARG A 234 13.53 -4.07 17.48
N LYS A 235 12.29 -4.50 17.78
CA LYS A 235 11.97 -5.93 17.85
C LYS A 235 11.91 -6.57 16.48
N LEU A 236 11.39 -5.86 15.50
CA LEU A 236 11.29 -6.33 14.12
C LEU A 236 12.59 -6.11 13.33
N GLU A 237 13.32 -5.03 13.60
CA GLU A 237 14.70 -4.88 13.11
C GLU A 237 15.57 -6.07 13.55
N LYS A 238 15.40 -6.49 14.80
CA LYS A 238 16.07 -7.69 15.33
C LYS A 238 15.61 -8.96 14.59
N ILE A 239 14.30 -9.13 14.37
CA ILE A 239 13.73 -10.29 13.65
C ILE A 239 14.13 -10.27 12.17
N SER A 240 14.12 -9.11 11.52
CA SER A 240 14.57 -8.93 10.14
C SER A 240 16.06 -9.25 10.01
N ASN A 241 16.88 -8.73 10.91
CA ASN A 241 18.31 -9.01 10.93
C ASN A 241 18.61 -10.47 11.24
N GLU A 242 17.88 -11.09 12.16
CA GLU A 242 18.00 -12.53 12.44
C GLU A 242 17.62 -13.39 11.24
N ARG A 243 16.56 -13.03 10.49
CA ARG A 243 16.15 -13.73 9.26
C ARG A 243 17.15 -13.53 8.12
N LYS A 244 17.62 -12.31 7.88
CA LYS A 244 18.71 -12.04 6.93
C LYS A 244 19.97 -12.87 7.29
N PHE A 245 20.25 -12.98 8.59
CA PHE A 245 21.40 -13.77 9.07
C PHE A 245 21.22 -15.27 8.85
N VAL A 246 20.00 -15.79 9.07
CA VAL A 246 19.68 -17.21 8.79
C VAL A 246 19.78 -17.49 7.29
N GLU A 247 19.21 -16.63 6.46
CA GLU A 247 19.24 -16.77 5.01
C GLU A 247 20.67 -16.69 4.43
N LEU A 248 21.47 -15.76 4.93
CA LEU A 248 22.89 -15.65 4.58
C LEU A 248 23.69 -16.88 5.04
N ARG A 249 23.38 -17.41 6.22
CA ARG A 249 24.01 -18.64 6.73
C ARG A 249 23.67 -19.85 5.86
N GLU A 250 22.39 -20.04 5.50
CA GLU A 250 21.96 -21.11 4.60
C GLU A 250 22.60 -20.98 3.21
N ARG A 251 22.69 -19.77 2.67
CA ARG A 251 23.39 -19.50 1.40
C ARG A 251 24.86 -19.85 1.50
N ARG A 252 25.53 -19.48 2.59
CA ARG A 252 26.96 -19.81 2.85
C ARG A 252 27.15 -21.32 2.96
N GLU A 253 26.29 -22.04 3.68
CA GLU A 253 26.37 -23.49 3.79
C GLU A 253 26.18 -24.19 2.43
N ASN A 254 25.30 -23.69 1.59
CA ASN A 254 25.10 -24.19 0.23
C ASN A 254 26.32 -23.96 -0.67
N VAL A 255 26.96 -22.80 -0.55
CA VAL A 255 28.21 -22.50 -1.26
C VAL A 255 29.33 -23.42 -0.78
N ASN A 256 29.51 -23.61 0.53
CA ASN A 256 30.52 -24.50 1.10
C ASN A 256 30.33 -25.96 0.65
N LYS A 257 29.09 -26.48 0.67
CA LYS A 257 28.81 -27.84 0.16
C LYS A 257 29.17 -28.00 -1.32
N ARG A 258 29.07 -26.96 -2.12
CA ARG A 258 29.44 -26.96 -3.54
C ARG A 258 30.96 -26.89 -3.71
N LEU A 259 31.67 -26.10 -2.89
CA LEU A 259 33.13 -26.05 -2.86
C LEU A 259 33.72 -27.39 -2.44
N GLU A 260 33.18 -28.04 -1.42
CA GLU A 260 33.58 -29.37 -1.02
C GLU A 260 33.45 -30.42 -2.14
N LYS A 261 32.37 -30.30 -2.97
CA LYS A 261 32.20 -31.16 -4.16
C LYS A 261 33.31 -30.91 -5.20
N LEU A 262 33.76 -29.66 -5.37
CA LEU A 262 34.88 -29.30 -6.25
C LEU A 262 36.19 -29.88 -5.78
N GLU A 263 36.45 -29.91 -4.47
CA GLU A 263 37.67 -30.43 -3.86
C GLU A 263 37.74 -31.96 -3.95
N ARG A 264 36.61 -32.67 -3.92
CA ARG A 264 36.58 -34.15 -4.00
C ARG A 264 36.87 -34.72 -5.39
N GLY A 265 37.02 -33.87 -6.39
CA GLY A 265 37.31 -34.27 -7.76
C GLY A 265 36.09 -34.86 -8.48
N GLY A 266 35.90 -34.45 -9.71
CA GLY A 266 34.82 -34.92 -10.61
C GLY A 266 35.20 -34.56 -12.04
N PRO A 267 34.36 -34.91 -13.03
CA PRO A 267 34.56 -34.51 -14.41
C PRO A 267 34.75 -33.01 -14.53
N LEU A 268 35.67 -32.59 -15.40
CA LEU A 268 36.06 -31.19 -15.55
C LEU A 268 34.85 -30.29 -15.87
N GLU A 269 33.89 -30.76 -16.67
CA GLU A 269 32.69 -30.07 -17.06
C GLU A 269 31.76 -29.79 -15.86
N GLU A 270 31.61 -30.73 -14.93
CA GLU A 270 30.83 -30.56 -13.71
C GLU A 270 31.45 -29.52 -12.79
N ARG A 271 32.78 -29.51 -12.70
CA ARG A 271 33.57 -28.54 -11.91
C ARG A 271 33.44 -27.13 -12.48
N ILE A 272 33.51 -26.96 -13.80
CA ILE A 272 33.31 -25.68 -14.48
C ILE A 272 31.91 -25.15 -14.23
N SER A 273 30.87 -25.99 -14.39
CA SER A 273 29.49 -25.61 -14.16
C SER A 273 29.22 -25.14 -12.71
N ILE A 274 29.87 -25.79 -11.72
CA ILE A 274 29.75 -25.38 -10.31
C ILE A 274 30.44 -24.01 -10.11
N ILE A 275 31.61 -23.79 -10.69
CA ILE A 275 32.37 -22.52 -10.59
C ILE A 275 31.56 -21.38 -11.21
N GLU A 276 31.04 -21.57 -12.42
CA GLU A 276 30.21 -20.56 -13.09
C GLU A 276 28.94 -20.19 -12.28
N ASN A 277 28.26 -21.18 -11.68
CA ASN A 277 27.10 -20.94 -10.82
C ASN A 277 27.45 -20.23 -9.51
N VAL A 278 28.64 -20.48 -8.95
CA VAL A 278 29.11 -19.79 -7.75
C VAL A 278 29.48 -18.34 -8.09
N LEU A 279 30.18 -18.12 -9.20
CA LEU A 279 30.55 -16.77 -9.64
C LEU A 279 29.33 -15.90 -9.95
N ARG A 280 28.33 -16.41 -10.67
CA ARG A 280 27.07 -15.68 -10.93
C ARG A 280 26.36 -15.25 -9.63
N LYS A 281 26.45 -16.06 -8.58
CA LYS A 281 25.82 -15.73 -7.28
C LYS A 281 26.66 -14.76 -6.45
N ILE A 282 27.97 -14.77 -6.58
CA ILE A 282 28.86 -13.82 -5.93
C ILE A 282 28.69 -12.43 -6.58
N ASP A 283 28.62 -12.34 -7.90
CA ASP A 283 28.36 -11.08 -8.61
C ASP A 283 27.01 -10.48 -8.20
N PHE A 284 25.98 -11.29 -8.02
CA PHE A 284 24.68 -10.82 -7.52
C PHE A 284 24.75 -10.32 -6.07
N ILE A 285 25.49 -11.04 -5.20
CA ILE A 285 25.69 -10.65 -3.78
C ILE A 285 26.55 -9.38 -3.68
N SER A 286 27.58 -9.22 -4.52
CA SER A 286 28.43 -8.02 -4.52
C SER A 286 27.68 -6.80 -5.05
N PHE A 287 26.76 -6.97 -6.00
CA PHE A 287 25.91 -5.92 -6.51
C PHE A 287 24.92 -5.41 -5.46
N ASP A 288 24.26 -6.32 -4.73
CA ASP A 288 23.37 -5.96 -3.61
C ASP A 288 24.15 -5.29 -2.47
N TYR A 289 25.34 -5.79 -2.14
CA TYR A 289 26.18 -5.24 -1.07
C TYR A 289 26.70 -3.83 -1.39
N HIS A 290 27.10 -3.57 -2.64
CA HIS A 290 27.51 -2.23 -3.08
C HIS A 290 26.34 -1.26 -3.18
N ALA A 291 25.16 -1.72 -3.58
CA ALA A 291 23.96 -0.89 -3.60
C ALA A 291 23.49 -0.48 -2.20
N GLU A 292 23.78 -1.28 -1.16
CA GLU A 292 23.49 -0.95 0.24
C GLU A 292 24.59 -0.07 0.90
N MET A 293 25.84 -0.13 0.42
CA MET A 293 26.96 0.66 0.99
C MET A 293 27.09 2.07 0.39
N GLU A 294 26.50 2.32 -0.78
CA GLU A 294 26.42 3.66 -1.39
C GLU A 294 25.16 4.44 -0.99
N LYS A 295 24.34 3.90 -0.10
CA LYS A 295 23.15 4.55 0.51
C LYS A 295 23.44 4.89 1.96
#